data_d54f2d2cd42425d6083f82600d9de182
#
_entry.id   d54f2d2cd42425d6083f82600d9de182
#
_cell.length_a   1.000
_cell.length_b   1.000
_cell.length_c   1.000
_cell.angle_alpha   90.00
_cell.angle_beta   90.00
_cell.angle_gamma   90.00
#
_symmetry.space_group_name_H-M   'P 1'
#
loop_
_entity.id
_entity.type
_entity.pdbx_description
1 polymer ?
#
loop_
_entity_poly.entity_id
_entity_poly.type
_entity_poly.pdbx_seq_one_letter_code
_entity_poly.pdbx_strand_id
1 'polypeptide(L)'
;MTDREERKRHRLLALRILAVSIATGCVHAEKRTSTPDASKNDPALAATSYEVPAATKLAARPAPTSERTRDDEEFAQPLPVEAFVERALRENRTVQAAWHNVESLRYRIPQATTLDDPVASNSVFPIPSVAPQYSLMGYNPYNLTLAQQFPWFGTLKLRGEVAERDVQVALAELAAAQLDAVAAVKNAYYTVYAGLKTEELLVENRKVVEYFRMLALKRVESGGSRQDVLRAEVQLSELDREIATTRANLASARAALARQIHARPDAGFRTLSALPKADAPRAIERLFEVAGAARPELRGRLAAVARDEKAIELARKRFYPNITMGLTYMDMEKTNAQTPRTAGGMPNVGLFVAFNLPVHKRKYEAGVLEARSRAAADAKLVEAQADAIWSEIQDLHAQANAQQNVLALLRDDILPRSRKSLELARSDYALGNVDYATAQSALREVLQVELNVAQVEAELGKALAALERAVGCELESNSAGPSTPAALSTPTSRDSTPSIPQPTLPGPFETKPAG
;
A
#
# COMPACT_ATOMS: atom_id res chain seq x y z
N MET A 1 -37.41 -22.92 -64.22
CA MET A 1 -37.51 -21.48 -63.74
C MET A 1 -37.27 -21.34 -62.28
N THR A 2 -36.88 -22.35 -61.56
CA THR A 2 -36.86 -22.37 -60.05
C THR A 2 -35.44 -22.23 -59.44
N ASP A 3 -34.40 -22.63 -60.11
CA ASP A 3 -33.04 -22.66 -59.54
C ASP A 3 -32.30 -21.29 -59.57
N ARG A 4 -32.76 -20.35 -60.40
CA ARG A 4 -32.20 -18.98 -60.49
C ARG A 4 -32.80 -18.02 -59.46
N GLU A 5 -34.01 -18.26 -59.03
CA GLU A 5 -34.71 -17.47 -58.02
C GLU A 5 -34.28 -17.83 -56.61
N GLU A 6 -34.01 -19.11 -56.31
CA GLU A 6 -33.49 -19.56 -55.02
C GLU A 6 -32.08 -19.02 -54.76
N ARG A 7 -31.22 -19.01 -55.76
CA ARG A 7 -29.85 -18.44 -55.67
C ARG A 7 -29.87 -16.93 -55.46
N LYS A 8 -30.85 -16.22 -56.07
CA LYS A 8 -31.03 -14.78 -55.77
C LYS A 8 -31.48 -14.56 -54.34
N ARG A 9 -32.31 -15.42 -53.78
CA ARG A 9 -32.78 -15.33 -52.36
C ARG A 9 -31.60 -15.60 -51.40
N HIS A 10 -30.77 -16.60 -51.67
CA HIS A 10 -29.59 -16.89 -50.82
C HIS A 10 -28.52 -15.80 -50.94
N ARG A 11 -28.29 -15.21 -52.11
CA ARG A 11 -27.38 -14.05 -52.27
C ARG A 11 -27.92 -12.79 -51.58
N LEU A 12 -29.23 -12.56 -51.65
CA LEU A 12 -29.88 -11.45 -50.93
C LEU A 12 -29.89 -11.66 -49.42
N LEU A 13 -29.98 -12.90 -48.93
CA LEU A 13 -29.88 -13.22 -47.49
C LEU A 13 -28.44 -13.04 -47.00
N ALA A 14 -27.44 -13.50 -47.73
CA ALA A 14 -26.03 -13.30 -47.39
C ALA A 14 -25.62 -11.81 -47.45
N LEU A 15 -26.10 -11.04 -48.42
CA LEU A 15 -25.92 -9.60 -48.48
C LEU A 15 -26.63 -8.85 -47.36
N ARG A 16 -27.81 -9.34 -46.93
CA ARG A 16 -28.53 -8.75 -45.79
C ARG A 16 -27.83 -9.05 -44.47
N ILE A 17 -27.26 -10.23 -44.27
CA ILE A 17 -26.47 -10.58 -43.11
C ILE A 17 -25.17 -9.74 -43.07
N LEU A 18 -24.52 -9.55 -44.22
CA LEU A 18 -23.33 -8.71 -44.34
C LEU A 18 -23.64 -7.22 -44.10
N ALA A 19 -24.76 -6.71 -44.65
CA ALA A 19 -25.21 -5.34 -44.46
C ALA A 19 -25.63 -5.05 -43.02
N VAL A 20 -26.22 -6.03 -42.32
CA VAL A 20 -26.56 -5.92 -40.88
C VAL A 20 -25.30 -5.91 -40.04
N SER A 21 -24.26 -6.70 -40.38
CA SER A 21 -22.98 -6.71 -39.65
C SER A 21 -22.17 -5.41 -39.84
N ILE A 22 -22.22 -4.80 -41.03
CA ILE A 22 -21.55 -3.53 -41.33
C ILE A 22 -22.35 -2.34 -40.77
N ALA A 23 -23.69 -2.39 -40.83
CA ALA A 23 -24.55 -1.34 -40.29
C ALA A 23 -24.52 -1.28 -38.76
N THR A 24 -24.39 -2.42 -38.06
CA THR A 24 -24.22 -2.43 -36.60
C THR A 24 -22.83 -1.90 -36.17
N GLY A 25 -21.80 -2.08 -36.99
CA GLY A 25 -20.46 -1.49 -36.72
C GLY A 25 -20.41 0.04 -36.90
N CYS A 26 -21.11 0.58 -37.91
CA CYS A 26 -21.09 2.02 -38.21
C CYS A 26 -22.10 2.84 -37.38
N VAL A 27 -23.22 2.25 -36.98
CA VAL A 27 -24.23 2.96 -36.13
C VAL A 27 -23.74 3.16 -34.69
N HIS A 28 -22.78 2.36 -34.23
CA HIS A 28 -22.21 2.56 -32.87
C HIS A 28 -21.11 3.62 -32.79
N ALA A 29 -20.60 4.12 -33.95
CA ALA A 29 -19.57 5.17 -33.94
C ALA A 29 -20.14 6.60 -33.89
N GLU A 30 -21.41 6.82 -34.22
CA GLU A 30 -21.99 8.17 -34.34
C GLU A 30 -22.94 8.61 -33.21
N LYS A 31 -23.15 7.77 -32.18
CA LYS A 31 -24.00 8.06 -31.02
C LYS A 31 -23.33 7.87 -29.66
N ARG A 32 -22.05 8.28 -29.55
CA ARG A 32 -21.39 8.36 -28.25
C ARG A 32 -21.29 9.80 -27.73
N THR A 33 -22.45 10.48 -27.57
CA THR A 33 -22.55 11.66 -26.72
C THR A 33 -23.60 11.49 -25.60
N SER A 34 -24.12 10.29 -25.39
CA SER A 34 -24.83 9.93 -24.16
C SER A 34 -24.31 8.57 -23.70
N THR A 35 -23.57 8.55 -22.61
CA THR A 35 -23.21 7.35 -21.87
C THR A 35 -24.47 6.53 -21.60
N PRO A 36 -24.56 5.25 -22.06
CA PRO A 36 -25.63 4.39 -21.57
C PRO A 36 -25.41 4.21 -20.08
N ASP A 37 -26.47 4.45 -19.33
CA ASP A 37 -26.56 4.20 -17.90
C ASP A 37 -26.48 2.68 -17.65
N ALA A 38 -25.25 2.14 -17.69
CA ALA A 38 -24.94 0.73 -17.46
C ALA A 38 -24.96 0.35 -15.97
N SER A 39 -25.35 1.34 -15.10
CA SER A 39 -25.27 1.18 -13.65
C SER A 39 -26.45 0.44 -13.03
N LYS A 40 -27.49 0.10 -13.79
CA LYS A 40 -28.73 -0.43 -13.19
C LYS A 40 -28.86 -1.95 -13.10
N ASN A 41 -28.00 -2.74 -13.77
CA ASN A 41 -28.23 -4.18 -13.85
C ASN A 41 -27.05 -5.08 -13.45
N ASP A 42 -25.92 -4.52 -12.99
CA ASP A 42 -24.81 -5.34 -12.50
C ASP A 42 -24.17 -4.70 -11.26
N PRO A 43 -24.49 -5.19 -10.05
CA PRO A 43 -23.96 -4.64 -8.80
C PRO A 43 -22.43 -4.74 -8.68
N ALA A 44 -21.78 -5.61 -9.49
CA ALA A 44 -20.31 -5.72 -9.51
C ALA A 44 -19.64 -4.59 -10.31
N LEU A 45 -20.34 -4.00 -11.31
CA LEU A 45 -19.82 -2.88 -12.11
C LEU A 45 -20.15 -1.52 -11.49
N ALA A 46 -21.17 -1.44 -10.64
CA ALA A 46 -21.57 -0.20 -9.96
C ALA A 46 -20.54 0.30 -8.92
N ALA A 47 -19.66 -0.59 -8.44
CA ALA A 47 -18.65 -0.25 -7.44
C ALA A 47 -17.35 0.34 -8.04
N THR A 48 -17.20 0.40 -9.36
CA THR A 48 -15.91 0.70 -10.01
C THR A 48 -15.89 1.93 -10.92
N SER A 49 -16.92 2.77 -10.92
CA SER A 49 -16.80 4.08 -11.56
C SER A 49 -15.96 5.04 -10.70
N TYR A 50 -14.64 4.83 -10.67
CA TYR A 50 -13.71 5.83 -10.18
C TYR A 50 -13.63 6.94 -11.24
N GLU A 51 -14.41 7.99 -11.06
CA GLU A 51 -14.17 9.26 -11.76
C GLU A 51 -12.81 9.79 -11.29
N VAL A 52 -11.79 9.66 -12.15
CA VAL A 52 -10.53 10.37 -11.95
C VAL A 52 -10.88 11.86 -12.00
N PRO A 53 -10.77 12.60 -10.89
CA PRO A 53 -11.08 14.01 -10.92
C PRO A 53 -10.16 14.68 -11.93
N ALA A 54 -10.75 15.38 -12.92
CA ALA A 54 -10.00 16.24 -13.84
C ALA A 54 -9.10 17.17 -13.01
N ALA A 55 -7.82 17.28 -13.39
CA ALA A 55 -6.72 17.99 -12.75
C ALA A 55 -7.17 18.91 -11.60
N THR A 56 -7.10 18.38 -10.41
CA THR A 56 -7.65 19.02 -9.21
C THR A 56 -6.92 20.32 -8.99
N LYS A 57 -7.57 21.45 -9.26
CA LYS A 57 -7.17 22.68 -8.59
C LYS A 57 -7.17 22.34 -7.11
N LEU A 58 -6.02 22.46 -6.43
CA LEU A 58 -5.88 22.31 -4.98
C LEU A 58 -6.65 23.48 -4.29
N ALA A 59 -7.94 23.59 -4.58
CA ALA A 59 -8.84 24.41 -3.78
C ALA A 59 -8.99 23.69 -2.43
N ALA A 60 -8.74 24.41 -1.34
CA ALA A 60 -9.03 23.95 -0.01
C ALA A 60 -10.46 23.37 -0.04
N ARG A 61 -10.57 22.04 0.01
CA ARG A 61 -11.87 21.36 0.01
C ARG A 61 -12.57 21.76 1.31
N PRO A 62 -13.63 22.59 1.27
CA PRO A 62 -14.41 22.80 2.47
C PRO A 62 -15.03 21.45 2.83
N ALA A 63 -14.59 20.88 3.95
CA ALA A 63 -15.21 19.66 4.44
C ALA A 63 -16.73 19.90 4.59
N PRO A 64 -17.58 18.96 4.16
CA PRO A 64 -19.00 19.07 4.36
C PRO A 64 -19.29 19.25 5.86
N THR A 65 -20.32 20.01 6.20
CA THR A 65 -20.64 20.37 7.59
C THR A 65 -20.78 19.14 8.50
N SER A 66 -21.24 18.01 7.93
CA SER A 66 -21.36 16.73 8.63
C SER A 66 -20.01 16.07 9.02
N GLU A 67 -18.95 16.26 8.21
CA GLU A 67 -17.59 15.80 8.57
C GLU A 67 -16.99 16.67 9.67
N ARG A 68 -17.30 17.97 9.67
CA ARG A 68 -16.83 18.91 10.72
C ARG A 68 -17.38 18.53 12.09
N THR A 69 -18.69 18.36 12.20
CA THR A 69 -19.33 17.99 13.47
C THR A 69 -18.84 16.66 13.99
N ARG A 70 -18.64 15.66 13.11
CA ARG A 70 -18.14 14.33 13.50
C ARG A 70 -16.71 14.38 14.04
N ASP A 71 -15.79 15.07 13.35
CA ASP A 71 -14.40 15.18 13.80
C ASP A 71 -14.32 15.99 15.12
N ASP A 72 -15.09 17.07 15.24
CA ASP A 72 -15.11 17.90 16.43
C ASP A 72 -15.69 17.16 17.66
N GLU A 73 -16.68 16.30 17.49
CA GLU A 73 -17.24 15.45 18.53
C GLU A 73 -16.28 14.30 18.92
N GLU A 74 -15.69 13.62 17.93
CA GLU A 74 -14.79 12.47 18.13
C GLU A 74 -13.51 12.88 18.86
N PHE A 75 -12.94 14.07 18.53
CA PHE A 75 -11.67 14.55 19.09
C PHE A 75 -11.81 15.55 20.23
N ALA A 76 -13.01 15.77 20.74
CA ALA A 76 -13.26 16.68 21.87
C ALA A 76 -12.58 16.22 23.17
N GLN A 77 -12.42 14.90 23.35
CA GLN A 77 -11.82 14.28 24.52
C GLN A 77 -10.41 13.75 24.22
N PRO A 78 -9.53 13.64 25.22
CA PRO A 78 -8.26 12.97 25.08
C PRO A 78 -8.44 11.50 24.70
N LEU A 79 -7.85 11.08 23.57
CA LEU A 79 -7.96 9.72 23.07
C LEU A 79 -6.61 9.00 23.17
N PRO A 80 -6.64 7.68 23.41
CA PRO A 80 -5.44 6.84 23.36
C PRO A 80 -4.99 6.62 21.92
N VAL A 81 -3.74 6.20 21.74
CA VAL A 81 -3.13 6.02 20.40
C VAL A 81 -3.86 4.97 19.56
N GLU A 82 -4.44 3.95 20.19
CA GLU A 82 -5.17 2.85 19.56
C GLU A 82 -6.39 3.35 18.76
N ALA A 83 -7.09 4.36 19.27
CA ALA A 83 -8.23 4.97 18.58
C ALA A 83 -7.80 5.65 17.25
N PHE A 84 -6.65 6.32 17.25
CA PHE A 84 -6.08 6.92 16.03
C PHE A 84 -5.59 5.86 15.05
N VAL A 85 -5.00 4.76 15.54
CA VAL A 85 -4.56 3.61 14.72
C VAL A 85 -5.76 2.95 14.05
N GLU A 86 -6.83 2.67 14.79
CA GLU A 86 -8.04 2.06 14.23
C GLU A 86 -8.65 2.92 13.11
N ARG A 87 -8.74 4.24 13.33
CA ARG A 87 -9.22 5.17 12.31
C ARG A 87 -8.30 5.20 11.09
N ALA A 88 -6.98 5.21 11.29
CA ALA A 88 -6.03 5.20 10.19
C ALA A 88 -6.16 3.93 9.33
N LEU A 89 -6.27 2.76 9.93
CA LEU A 89 -6.44 1.51 9.17
C LEU A 89 -7.71 1.51 8.32
N ARG A 90 -8.77 2.22 8.74
CA ARG A 90 -10.01 2.36 7.97
C ARG A 90 -9.94 3.44 6.90
N GLU A 91 -9.37 4.60 7.21
CA GLU A 91 -9.50 5.83 6.40
C GLU A 91 -8.21 6.20 5.63
N ASN A 92 -7.07 5.59 5.93
CA ASN A 92 -5.81 5.92 5.29
C ASN A 92 -5.82 5.56 3.81
N ARG A 93 -5.60 6.57 2.95
CA ARG A 93 -5.71 6.43 1.49
C ARG A 93 -4.62 5.54 0.88
N THR A 94 -3.44 5.45 1.51
CA THR A 94 -2.37 4.55 1.03
C THR A 94 -2.72 3.09 1.28
N VAL A 95 -3.34 2.78 2.42
CA VAL A 95 -3.85 1.44 2.73
C VAL A 95 -4.98 1.05 1.78
N GLN A 96 -5.93 1.97 1.52
CA GLN A 96 -7.01 1.74 0.57
C GLN A 96 -6.47 1.53 -0.86
N ALA A 97 -5.47 2.31 -1.28
CA ALA A 97 -4.83 2.14 -2.58
C ALA A 97 -4.15 0.76 -2.72
N ALA A 98 -3.43 0.31 -1.68
CA ALA A 98 -2.83 -1.02 -1.66
C ALA A 98 -3.88 -2.13 -1.70
N TRP A 99 -5.01 -1.96 -1.02
CA TRP A 99 -6.13 -2.90 -1.08
C TRP A 99 -6.71 -3.00 -2.50
N HIS A 100 -6.96 -1.86 -3.18
CA HIS A 100 -7.42 -1.86 -4.58
C HIS A 100 -6.39 -2.46 -5.55
N ASN A 101 -5.09 -2.34 -5.25
CA ASN A 101 -4.05 -3.02 -6.03
C ASN A 101 -4.19 -4.55 -5.92
N VAL A 102 -4.41 -5.07 -4.72
CA VAL A 102 -4.69 -6.52 -4.52
C VAL A 102 -5.92 -6.94 -5.32
N GLU A 103 -7.00 -6.17 -5.27
CA GLU A 103 -8.22 -6.45 -6.05
C GLU A 103 -7.96 -6.46 -7.56
N SER A 104 -7.23 -5.47 -8.05
CA SER A 104 -6.83 -5.40 -9.46
C SER A 104 -6.09 -6.66 -9.92
N LEU A 105 -5.14 -7.14 -9.12
CA LEU A 105 -4.38 -8.35 -9.43
C LEU A 105 -5.23 -9.62 -9.32
N ARG A 106 -6.21 -9.67 -8.42
CA ARG A 106 -7.19 -10.78 -8.37
C ARG A 106 -7.99 -10.90 -9.66
N TYR A 107 -8.44 -9.77 -10.23
CA TYR A 107 -9.13 -9.76 -11.52
C TYR A 107 -8.22 -10.12 -12.71
N ARG A 108 -6.91 -10.13 -12.53
CA ARG A 108 -5.96 -10.61 -13.55
C ARG A 108 -5.92 -12.14 -13.65
N ILE A 109 -6.24 -12.86 -12.57
CA ILE A 109 -6.23 -14.33 -12.56
C ILE A 109 -7.17 -14.92 -13.64
N PRO A 110 -8.48 -14.56 -13.69
CA PRO A 110 -9.36 -15.09 -14.74
C PRO A 110 -8.91 -14.69 -16.14
N GLN A 111 -8.32 -13.51 -16.34
CA GLN A 111 -7.76 -13.10 -17.63
C GLN A 111 -6.58 -13.98 -18.05
N ALA A 112 -5.72 -14.37 -17.10
CA ALA A 112 -4.56 -15.21 -17.36
C ALA A 112 -4.91 -16.69 -17.63
N THR A 113 -6.02 -17.16 -17.06
CA THR A 113 -6.48 -18.56 -17.18
C THR A 113 -7.45 -18.79 -18.34
N THR A 114 -8.04 -17.73 -18.88
CA THR A 114 -8.98 -17.82 -20.01
C THR A 114 -8.22 -17.90 -21.32
N LEU A 115 -8.81 -18.58 -22.30
CA LEU A 115 -8.32 -18.58 -23.68
C LEU A 115 -8.42 -17.18 -24.29
N ASP A 116 -7.49 -16.88 -25.20
CA ASP A 116 -7.58 -15.68 -26.04
C ASP A 116 -8.87 -15.74 -26.89
N ASP A 117 -9.44 -14.59 -27.24
CA ASP A 117 -10.69 -14.52 -27.98
C ASP A 117 -10.57 -15.18 -29.35
N PRO A 118 -11.67 -15.81 -29.87
CA PRO A 118 -11.70 -16.34 -31.24
C PRO A 118 -11.50 -15.21 -32.25
N VAL A 119 -10.65 -15.45 -33.25
CA VAL A 119 -10.38 -14.50 -34.32
C VAL A 119 -11.27 -14.81 -35.51
N ALA A 120 -12.17 -13.87 -35.83
CA ALA A 120 -12.92 -13.91 -37.09
C ALA A 120 -12.20 -13.07 -38.15
N SER A 121 -11.80 -13.69 -39.25
CA SER A 121 -11.18 -13.00 -40.36
C SER A 121 -11.99 -13.18 -41.63
N ASN A 122 -12.08 -12.10 -42.41
CA ASN A 122 -12.78 -12.11 -43.69
C ASN A 122 -11.83 -11.63 -44.78
N SER A 123 -11.74 -12.38 -45.86
CA SER A 123 -10.97 -12.00 -47.04
C SER A 123 -11.92 -11.89 -48.23
N VAL A 124 -11.90 -10.76 -48.90
CA VAL A 124 -12.69 -10.47 -50.11
C VAL A 124 -11.73 -10.20 -51.26
N PHE A 125 -11.90 -10.92 -52.35
CA PHE A 125 -11.08 -10.75 -53.53
C PHE A 125 -11.93 -10.10 -54.64
N PRO A 126 -12.04 -8.78 -54.71
CA PRO A 126 -12.99 -8.07 -55.59
C PRO A 126 -12.57 -8.02 -57.05
N ILE A 127 -11.31 -8.35 -57.41
CA ILE A 127 -10.77 -8.19 -58.77
C ILE A 127 -10.27 -9.54 -59.29
N PRO A 128 -11.11 -10.28 -60.04
CA PRO A 128 -10.75 -11.59 -60.55
C PRO A 128 -9.68 -11.58 -61.67
N SER A 129 -9.43 -10.42 -62.30
CA SER A 129 -8.60 -10.33 -63.51
C SER A 129 -7.10 -10.10 -63.26
N VAL A 130 -6.65 -9.90 -62.02
CA VAL A 130 -5.28 -9.43 -61.74
C VAL A 130 -4.32 -10.54 -61.28
N ALA A 131 -4.80 -11.72 -60.98
CA ALA A 131 -3.94 -12.79 -60.49
C ALA A 131 -4.27 -14.16 -61.07
N PRO A 132 -3.29 -15.06 -61.24
CA PRO A 132 -3.51 -16.46 -61.54
C PRO A 132 -4.12 -17.19 -60.33
N GLN A 133 -5.16 -16.63 -59.72
CA GLN A 133 -5.93 -17.22 -58.60
C GLN A 133 -6.98 -18.23 -59.10
N TYR A 134 -6.98 -18.51 -60.38
CA TYR A 134 -7.74 -19.65 -60.90
C TYR A 134 -7.11 -20.94 -60.39
N SER A 135 -7.51 -21.34 -59.17
CA SER A 135 -7.26 -22.69 -58.74
C SER A 135 -8.08 -23.62 -59.68
N LEU A 136 -7.61 -24.85 -59.86
CA LEU A 136 -8.35 -25.91 -60.57
C LEU A 136 -9.79 -26.10 -60.00
N MET A 137 -10.13 -25.47 -58.84
CA MET A 137 -11.42 -25.61 -58.19
C MET A 137 -12.38 -24.40 -58.38
N GLY A 138 -11.98 -23.34 -59.09
CA GLY A 138 -12.82 -22.15 -59.31
C GLY A 138 -12.33 -20.91 -58.61
N TYR A 139 -13.09 -19.79 -58.75
CA TYR A 139 -12.81 -18.50 -58.15
C TYR A 139 -13.45 -18.40 -56.77
N ASN A 140 -12.67 -17.95 -55.76
CA ASN A 140 -13.12 -17.73 -54.38
C ASN A 140 -13.22 -16.23 -54.10
N PRO A 141 -14.38 -15.58 -54.32
CA PRO A 141 -14.55 -14.14 -54.06
C PRO A 141 -14.63 -13.79 -52.57
N TYR A 142 -14.99 -14.77 -51.74
CA TYR A 142 -15.26 -14.51 -50.32
C TYR A 142 -14.79 -15.68 -49.46
N ASN A 143 -14.02 -15.34 -48.41
CA ASN A 143 -13.54 -16.33 -47.44
C ASN A 143 -13.74 -15.80 -46.03
N LEU A 144 -14.56 -16.46 -45.22
CA LEU A 144 -14.76 -16.21 -43.81
C LEU A 144 -14.09 -17.32 -43.00
N THR A 145 -13.20 -16.93 -42.09
CA THR A 145 -12.51 -17.88 -41.20
C THR A 145 -12.78 -17.47 -39.73
N LEU A 146 -13.16 -18.47 -38.95
CA LEU A 146 -13.22 -18.37 -37.49
C LEU A 146 -12.15 -19.30 -36.92
N ALA A 147 -11.21 -18.75 -36.15
CA ALA A 147 -10.07 -19.46 -35.61
C ALA A 147 -9.92 -19.23 -34.09
N GLN A 148 -9.65 -20.31 -33.36
CA GLN A 148 -9.36 -20.28 -31.93
C GLN A 148 -7.96 -20.85 -31.68
N GLN A 149 -7.13 -20.10 -30.97
CA GLN A 149 -5.82 -20.55 -30.53
C GLN A 149 -5.91 -21.22 -29.15
N PHE A 150 -5.30 -22.39 -29.05
CA PHE A 150 -5.14 -23.16 -27.81
C PHE A 150 -3.65 -23.20 -27.45
N PRO A 151 -3.22 -22.54 -26.37
CA PRO A 151 -1.86 -22.69 -25.88
C PRO A 151 -1.58 -24.15 -25.49
N TRP A 152 -0.29 -24.54 -25.50
CA TRP A 152 0.09 -25.91 -25.11
C TRP A 152 -0.44 -26.26 -23.70
N PHE A 153 -0.74 -27.54 -23.52
CA PHE A 153 -1.35 -28.04 -22.29
C PHE A 153 -0.60 -27.59 -21.03
N GLY A 154 -1.37 -27.07 -20.04
CA GLY A 154 -0.87 -26.55 -18.78
C GLY A 154 -0.31 -25.12 -18.83
N THR A 155 -0.25 -24.47 -20.00
CA THR A 155 0.23 -23.08 -20.12
C THR A 155 -0.71 -22.10 -19.41
N LEU A 156 -2.03 -22.24 -19.59
CA LEU A 156 -3.03 -21.38 -18.92
C LEU A 156 -3.01 -21.59 -17.40
N LYS A 157 -2.87 -22.84 -16.94
CA LYS A 157 -2.72 -23.14 -15.52
C LYS A 157 -1.49 -22.42 -14.93
N LEU A 158 -0.33 -22.52 -15.59
CA LEU A 158 0.90 -21.86 -15.13
C LEU A 158 0.79 -20.32 -15.17
N ARG A 159 0.09 -19.75 -16.18
CA ARG A 159 -0.21 -18.30 -16.19
C ARG A 159 -1.05 -17.91 -14.99
N GLY A 160 -2.06 -18.72 -14.62
CA GLY A 160 -2.88 -18.54 -13.42
C GLY A 160 -2.04 -18.62 -12.15
N GLU A 161 -1.20 -19.67 -12.01
CA GLU A 161 -0.32 -19.84 -10.86
C GLU A 161 0.65 -18.65 -10.68
N VAL A 162 1.21 -18.10 -11.75
CA VAL A 162 2.03 -16.87 -11.70
C VAL A 162 1.19 -15.69 -11.22
N ALA A 163 -0.01 -15.49 -11.77
CA ALA A 163 -0.89 -14.40 -11.37
C ALA A 163 -1.35 -14.53 -9.89
N GLU A 164 -1.59 -15.75 -9.41
CA GLU A 164 -1.90 -16.01 -8.00
C GLU A 164 -0.73 -15.63 -7.07
N ARG A 165 0.52 -15.89 -7.49
CA ARG A 165 1.70 -15.46 -6.74
C ARG A 165 1.89 -13.95 -6.77
N ASP A 166 1.56 -13.26 -7.86
CA ASP A 166 1.52 -11.79 -7.92
C ASP A 166 0.52 -11.22 -6.89
N VAL A 167 -0.64 -11.87 -6.70
CA VAL A 167 -1.60 -11.49 -5.65
C VAL A 167 -1.00 -11.69 -4.26
N GLN A 168 -0.23 -12.77 -4.02
CA GLN A 168 0.42 -13.00 -2.72
C GLN A 168 1.48 -11.92 -2.41
N VAL A 169 2.24 -11.48 -3.41
CA VAL A 169 3.16 -10.34 -3.28
C VAL A 169 2.40 -9.08 -2.89
N ALA A 170 1.31 -8.76 -3.60
CA ALA A 170 0.52 -7.57 -3.30
C ALA A 170 -0.18 -7.63 -1.93
N LEU A 171 -0.58 -8.82 -1.45
CA LEU A 171 -1.09 -8.99 -0.09
C LEU A 171 -0.02 -8.70 0.97
N ALA A 172 1.22 -9.07 0.70
CA ALA A 172 2.34 -8.72 1.58
C ALA A 172 2.62 -7.20 1.55
N GLU A 173 2.53 -6.55 0.38
CA GLU A 173 2.63 -5.10 0.24
C GLU A 173 1.50 -4.37 0.97
N LEU A 174 0.27 -4.88 0.93
CA LEU A 174 -0.85 -4.34 1.70
C LEU A 174 -0.59 -4.43 3.20
N ALA A 175 -0.12 -5.59 3.68
CA ALA A 175 0.23 -5.75 5.10
C ALA A 175 1.37 -4.82 5.53
N ALA A 176 2.39 -4.62 4.69
CA ALA A 176 3.45 -3.65 4.93
C ALA A 176 2.90 -2.22 5.01
N ALA A 177 2.01 -1.82 4.07
CA ALA A 177 1.39 -0.50 4.08
C ALA A 177 0.52 -0.26 5.33
N GLN A 178 -0.14 -1.30 5.86
CA GLN A 178 -0.87 -1.23 7.12
C GLN A 178 0.08 -0.98 8.31
N LEU A 179 1.20 -1.71 8.39
CA LEU A 179 2.21 -1.50 9.44
C LEU A 179 2.86 -0.12 9.35
N ASP A 180 3.15 0.35 8.13
CA ASP A 180 3.69 1.69 7.90
C ASP A 180 2.70 2.78 8.34
N ALA A 181 1.41 2.60 8.06
CA ALA A 181 0.36 3.53 8.51
C ALA A 181 0.25 3.55 10.04
N VAL A 182 0.29 2.38 10.70
CA VAL A 182 0.29 2.28 12.18
C VAL A 182 1.49 3.00 12.77
N ALA A 183 2.70 2.73 12.29
CA ALA A 183 3.92 3.36 12.78
C ALA A 183 3.91 4.88 12.55
N ALA A 184 3.44 5.34 11.39
CA ALA A 184 3.32 6.77 11.07
C ALA A 184 2.33 7.49 11.99
N VAL A 185 1.20 6.85 12.31
CA VAL A 185 0.20 7.39 13.27
C VAL A 185 0.78 7.46 14.67
N LYS A 186 1.39 6.37 15.17
CA LYS A 186 2.03 6.34 16.50
C LYS A 186 3.09 7.43 16.61
N ASN A 187 3.95 7.58 15.61
CA ASN A 187 4.97 8.62 15.55
C ASN A 187 4.37 10.05 15.60
N ALA A 188 3.35 10.31 14.80
CA ALA A 188 2.66 11.60 14.79
C ALA A 188 1.95 11.87 16.12
N TYR A 189 1.31 10.86 16.72
CA TYR A 189 0.66 10.95 18.04
C TYR A 189 1.65 11.34 19.15
N TYR A 190 2.81 10.67 19.23
CA TYR A 190 3.83 11.00 20.21
C TYR A 190 4.45 12.39 19.99
N THR A 191 4.50 12.84 18.73
CA THR A 191 4.93 14.22 18.43
C THR A 191 3.92 15.26 18.93
N VAL A 192 2.61 15.00 18.75
CA VAL A 192 1.54 15.85 19.32
C VAL A 192 1.58 15.83 20.85
N TYR A 193 1.77 14.65 21.45
CA TYR A 193 1.91 14.50 22.91
C TYR A 193 3.05 15.37 23.46
N ALA A 194 4.26 15.26 22.89
CA ALA A 194 5.40 16.06 23.30
C ALA A 194 5.12 17.57 23.18
N GLY A 195 4.49 17.99 22.07
CA GLY A 195 4.11 19.40 21.87
C GLY A 195 3.10 19.93 22.90
N LEU A 196 2.08 19.13 23.21
CA LEU A 196 1.07 19.46 24.24
C LEU A 196 1.71 19.55 25.63
N LYS A 197 2.59 18.58 25.96
CA LYS A 197 3.27 18.55 27.26
C LYS A 197 4.26 19.72 27.41
N THR A 198 4.98 20.04 26.34
CA THR A 198 5.86 21.22 26.30
C THR A 198 5.07 22.50 26.49
N GLU A 199 3.92 22.69 25.82
CA GLU A 199 3.07 23.87 26.01
C GLU A 199 2.58 23.97 27.46
N GLU A 200 2.11 22.86 28.05
CA GLU A 200 1.66 22.80 29.45
C GLU A 200 2.77 23.26 30.42
N LEU A 201 3.98 22.69 30.30
CA LEU A 201 5.13 23.00 31.14
C LEU A 201 5.57 24.47 31.02
N LEU A 202 5.60 25.02 29.80
CA LEU A 202 5.94 26.41 29.55
C LEU A 202 4.91 27.35 30.17
N VAL A 203 3.61 27.04 30.04
CA VAL A 203 2.53 27.86 30.67
C VAL A 203 2.58 27.78 32.17
N GLU A 204 2.89 26.63 32.77
CA GLU A 204 3.09 26.50 34.23
C GLU A 204 4.33 27.28 34.68
N ASN A 205 5.43 27.16 33.97
CA ASN A 205 6.66 27.88 34.28
C ASN A 205 6.46 29.42 34.21
N ARG A 206 5.68 29.89 33.22
CA ARG A 206 5.30 31.29 33.10
C ARG A 206 4.60 31.81 34.36
N LYS A 207 3.72 31.02 34.98
CA LYS A 207 3.05 31.40 36.26
C LYS A 207 4.05 31.50 37.39
N VAL A 208 5.06 30.63 37.44
CA VAL A 208 6.12 30.67 38.45
C VAL A 208 6.98 31.92 38.27
N VAL A 209 7.37 32.28 37.05
CA VAL A 209 8.13 33.52 36.78
C VAL A 209 7.31 34.76 37.12
N GLU A 210 6.01 34.79 36.85
CA GLU A 210 5.12 35.87 37.25
C GLU A 210 5.07 36.02 38.76
N TYR A 211 5.03 34.92 39.52
CA TYR A 211 5.16 34.96 40.98
C TYR A 211 6.50 35.56 41.44
N PHE A 212 7.61 35.19 40.82
CA PHE A 212 8.92 35.78 41.10
C PHE A 212 8.96 37.28 40.79
N ARG A 213 8.33 37.74 39.69
CA ARG A 213 8.19 39.15 39.33
C ARG A 213 7.46 39.92 40.42
N MET A 214 6.33 39.39 40.91
CA MET A 214 5.59 40.03 42.03
C MET A 214 6.42 40.08 43.30
N LEU A 215 7.20 39.05 43.62
CA LEU A 215 8.09 39.04 44.79
C LEU A 215 9.22 40.05 44.64
N ALA A 216 9.83 40.18 43.45
CA ALA A 216 10.85 41.18 43.13
C ALA A 216 10.30 42.62 43.29
N LEU A 217 9.05 42.88 42.83
CA LEU A 217 8.39 44.18 43.05
C LEU A 217 8.25 44.55 44.54
N LYS A 218 7.79 43.61 45.36
CA LYS A 218 7.69 43.82 46.82
C LYS A 218 9.05 44.09 47.46
N ARG A 219 10.11 43.43 46.99
CA ARG A 219 11.48 43.66 47.46
C ARG A 219 11.99 45.06 47.09
N VAL A 220 11.63 45.57 45.90
CA VAL A 220 11.97 46.96 45.51
C VAL A 220 11.37 47.97 46.47
N GLU A 221 10.15 47.80 47.02
CA GLU A 221 9.52 48.61 48.00
C GLU A 221 10.32 48.62 49.31
N SER A 222 11.06 47.54 49.61
CA SER A 222 11.92 47.38 50.81
C SER A 222 13.40 47.72 50.54
N GLY A 223 13.74 48.38 49.42
CA GLY A 223 15.10 48.76 49.04
C GLY A 223 15.85 47.74 48.11
N GLY A 224 15.18 46.76 47.58
CA GLY A 224 15.76 45.80 46.66
C GLY A 224 16.02 46.35 45.24
N SER A 225 16.64 45.54 44.40
CA SER A 225 17.08 45.95 43.07
C SER A 225 15.93 45.98 42.05
N ARG A 226 15.74 47.08 41.34
CA ARG A 226 14.85 47.16 40.16
C ARG A 226 15.32 46.25 39.01
N GLN A 227 16.58 45.86 38.96
CA GLN A 227 17.13 44.98 37.95
C GLN A 227 16.48 43.59 37.99
N ASP A 228 16.10 43.09 39.19
CA ASP A 228 15.43 41.79 39.32
C ASP A 228 14.05 41.79 38.65
N VAL A 229 13.30 42.89 38.75
CA VAL A 229 12.01 43.06 38.09
C VAL A 229 12.19 43.02 36.58
N LEU A 230 13.14 43.80 36.03
CA LEU A 230 13.41 43.83 34.58
C LEU A 230 13.86 42.45 34.05
N ARG A 231 14.68 41.73 34.82
CA ARG A 231 15.08 40.35 34.44
C ARG A 231 13.88 39.42 34.39
N ALA A 232 12.94 39.49 35.35
CA ALA A 232 11.73 38.69 35.31
C ALA A 232 10.82 39.06 34.14
N GLU A 233 10.71 40.32 33.76
CA GLU A 233 9.93 40.77 32.60
C GLU A 233 10.53 40.30 31.28
N VAL A 234 11.85 40.34 31.12
CA VAL A 234 12.55 39.74 29.96
C VAL A 234 12.27 38.25 29.87
N GLN A 235 12.36 37.54 31.00
CA GLN A 235 12.10 36.10 31.02
C GLN A 235 10.63 35.76 30.66
N LEU A 236 9.66 36.54 31.12
CA LEU A 236 8.26 36.39 30.71
C LEU A 236 8.09 36.56 29.18
N SER A 237 8.74 37.58 28.61
CA SER A 237 8.71 37.79 27.15
C SER A 237 9.37 36.67 26.37
N GLU A 238 10.47 36.09 26.90
CA GLU A 238 11.11 34.89 26.31
C GLU A 238 10.18 33.69 26.36
N LEU A 239 9.51 33.43 27.48
CA LEU A 239 8.54 32.34 27.60
C LEU A 239 7.33 32.53 26.69
N ASP A 240 6.80 33.77 26.57
CA ASP A 240 5.70 34.09 25.66
C ASP A 240 6.08 33.81 24.18
N ARG A 241 7.31 34.13 23.78
CA ARG A 241 7.85 33.80 22.48
C ARG A 241 7.96 32.27 22.28
N GLU A 242 8.44 31.55 23.30
CA GLU A 242 8.61 30.10 23.22
C GLU A 242 7.26 29.36 23.16
N ILE A 243 6.28 29.81 23.95
CA ILE A 243 4.89 29.33 23.90
C ILE A 243 4.29 29.55 22.51
N ALA A 244 4.48 30.75 21.91
CA ALA A 244 3.99 31.02 20.55
C ALA A 244 4.63 30.10 19.50
N THR A 245 5.93 29.86 19.59
CA THR A 245 6.66 28.92 18.71
C THR A 245 6.16 27.49 18.90
N THR A 246 6.00 27.04 20.15
CA THR A 246 5.49 25.71 20.48
C THR A 246 4.08 25.49 19.93
N ARG A 247 3.20 26.47 20.01
CA ARG A 247 1.85 26.43 19.42
C ARG A 247 1.88 26.28 17.90
N ALA A 248 2.77 27.00 17.22
CA ALA A 248 2.93 26.86 15.78
C ALA A 248 3.43 25.45 15.40
N ASN A 249 4.41 24.91 16.13
CA ASN A 249 4.91 23.55 15.94
C ASN A 249 3.82 22.49 16.22
N LEU A 250 3.02 22.70 17.27
CA LEU A 250 1.91 21.83 17.62
C LEU A 250 0.81 21.82 16.54
N ALA A 251 0.51 22.98 15.94
CA ALA A 251 -0.42 23.05 14.81
C ALA A 251 0.09 22.24 13.62
N SER A 252 1.38 22.31 13.31
CA SER A 252 2.01 21.49 12.26
C SER A 252 1.98 20.00 12.60
N ALA A 253 2.25 19.62 13.84
CA ALA A 253 2.20 18.23 14.30
C ALA A 253 0.76 17.66 14.22
N ARG A 254 -0.25 18.45 14.60
CA ARG A 254 -1.67 18.09 14.46
C ARG A 254 -2.05 17.90 12.99
N ALA A 255 -1.62 18.78 12.10
CA ALA A 255 -1.86 18.64 10.67
C ALA A 255 -1.19 17.38 10.09
N ALA A 256 -0.01 17.01 10.58
CA ALA A 256 0.66 15.76 10.21
C ALA A 256 -0.12 14.52 10.68
N LEU A 257 -0.64 14.52 11.90
CA LEU A 257 -1.51 13.44 12.41
C LEU A 257 -2.82 13.35 11.63
N ALA A 258 -3.47 14.51 11.37
CA ALA A 258 -4.70 14.60 10.56
C ALA A 258 -4.54 13.92 9.19
N ARG A 259 -3.41 14.13 8.55
CA ARG A 259 -3.09 13.51 7.26
C ARG A 259 -3.10 11.97 7.33
N GLN A 260 -2.57 11.39 8.41
CA GLN A 260 -2.50 9.92 8.55
C GLN A 260 -3.88 9.28 8.75
N ILE A 261 -4.78 9.96 9.44
CA ILE A 261 -6.14 9.47 9.76
C ILE A 261 -7.23 10.04 8.85
N HIS A 262 -6.85 10.75 7.79
CA HIS A 262 -7.75 11.42 6.86
C HIS A 262 -8.78 12.35 7.54
N ALA A 263 -8.34 13.05 8.59
CA ALA A 263 -9.11 14.06 9.28
C ALA A 263 -8.77 15.48 8.81
N ARG A 264 -9.49 16.46 9.31
CA ARG A 264 -9.23 17.88 9.01
C ARG A 264 -7.90 18.34 9.63
N PRO A 265 -7.10 19.17 8.92
CA PRO A 265 -5.83 19.66 9.43
C PRO A 265 -5.97 20.56 10.69
N ASP A 266 -7.14 21.19 10.87
CA ASP A 266 -7.47 22.10 11.97
C ASP A 266 -8.20 21.42 13.14
N ALA A 267 -8.38 20.09 13.09
CA ALA A 267 -8.98 19.35 14.18
C ALA A 267 -8.15 19.42 15.47
N GLY A 268 -8.84 19.66 16.57
CA GLY A 268 -8.23 19.90 17.88
C GLY A 268 -7.82 18.63 18.61
N PHE A 269 -6.98 17.79 18.00
CA PHE A 269 -6.55 16.52 18.61
C PHE A 269 -5.95 16.71 20.00
N ARG A 270 -6.44 15.88 20.94
CA ARG A 270 -5.91 15.78 22.29
C ARG A 270 -5.41 14.36 22.53
N THR A 271 -4.19 14.26 23.05
CA THR A 271 -3.61 13.00 23.50
C THR A 271 -3.87 12.81 25.00
N LEU A 272 -3.61 11.62 25.50
CA LEU A 272 -3.61 11.38 26.95
C LEU A 272 -2.61 12.32 27.65
N SER A 273 -2.93 12.75 28.86
CA SER A 273 -2.05 13.62 29.68
C SER A 273 -0.80 12.88 30.18
N ALA A 274 -0.87 11.56 30.29
CA ALA A 274 0.26 10.70 30.64
C ALA A 274 0.21 9.46 29.76
N LEU A 275 1.38 9.05 29.25
CA LEU A 275 1.51 7.82 28.49
C LEU A 275 1.53 6.60 29.43
N PRO A 276 0.94 5.46 29.02
CA PRO A 276 1.11 4.21 29.74
C PRO A 276 2.60 3.84 29.77
N LYS A 277 3.04 3.21 30.88
CA LYS A 277 4.42 2.72 30.96
C LYS A 277 4.63 1.65 29.90
N ALA A 278 5.57 1.88 29.02
CA ALA A 278 6.00 0.94 28.02
C ALA A 278 7.48 0.64 28.25
N ASP A 279 7.81 -0.64 28.38
CA ASP A 279 9.18 -1.11 28.55
C ASP A 279 9.72 -1.68 27.24
N ALA A 280 11.00 -1.42 26.96
CA ALA A 280 11.68 -2.03 25.84
C ALA A 280 11.82 -3.56 26.07
N PRO A 281 11.61 -4.40 25.03
CA PRO A 281 11.79 -5.84 25.14
C PRO A 281 13.23 -6.18 25.53
N ARG A 282 13.43 -7.10 26.47
CA ARG A 282 14.77 -7.46 26.95
C ARG A 282 15.50 -8.47 26.05
N ALA A 283 14.75 -9.38 25.39
CA ALA A 283 15.30 -10.46 24.59
C ALA A 283 15.24 -10.13 23.09
N ILE A 284 16.36 -9.72 22.51
CA ILE A 284 16.44 -9.38 21.09
C ILE A 284 16.31 -10.63 20.20
N GLU A 285 16.77 -11.78 20.65
CA GLU A 285 16.72 -13.05 19.92
C GLU A 285 15.27 -13.41 19.56
N ARG A 286 14.33 -13.21 20.52
CA ARG A 286 12.91 -13.44 20.30
C ARG A 286 12.34 -12.48 19.26
N LEU A 287 12.81 -11.23 19.20
CA LEU A 287 12.38 -10.28 18.19
C LEU A 287 12.80 -10.73 16.78
N PHE A 288 14.00 -11.29 16.62
CA PHE A 288 14.44 -11.85 15.35
C PHE A 288 13.60 -13.04 14.89
N GLU A 289 13.29 -13.97 15.81
CA GLU A 289 12.44 -15.13 15.51
C GLU A 289 11.04 -14.69 15.05
N VAL A 290 10.43 -13.77 15.79
CA VAL A 290 9.10 -13.25 15.47
C VAL A 290 9.12 -12.50 14.14
N ALA A 291 10.12 -11.65 13.90
CA ALA A 291 10.24 -10.88 12.66
C ALA A 291 10.41 -11.79 11.44
N GLY A 292 11.18 -12.86 11.55
CA GLY A 292 11.34 -13.85 10.48
C GLY A 292 10.02 -14.50 10.05
N ALA A 293 9.06 -14.65 10.98
CA ALA A 293 7.75 -15.23 10.72
C ALA A 293 6.68 -14.17 10.38
N ALA A 294 6.72 -13.00 11.01
CA ALA A 294 5.64 -12.00 10.96
C ALA A 294 5.82 -10.98 9.84
N ARG A 295 7.06 -10.63 9.48
CA ARG A 295 7.36 -9.49 8.61
C ARG A 295 6.81 -9.66 7.19
N PRO A 296 5.90 -8.76 6.74
CA PRO A 296 5.25 -8.93 5.44
C PRO A 296 6.20 -8.74 4.26
N GLU A 297 7.21 -7.86 4.36
CA GLU A 297 8.18 -7.65 3.29
C GLU A 297 8.98 -8.93 2.97
N LEU A 298 9.37 -9.69 4.00
CA LEU A 298 10.05 -10.97 3.81
C LEU A 298 9.13 -12.00 3.13
N ARG A 299 7.88 -12.07 3.57
CA ARG A 299 6.85 -12.92 2.95
C ARG A 299 6.61 -12.54 1.49
N GLY A 300 6.58 -11.24 1.17
CA GLY A 300 6.45 -10.72 -0.19
C GLY A 300 7.62 -11.16 -1.08
N ARG A 301 8.86 -11.08 -0.59
CA ARG A 301 10.05 -11.58 -1.30
C ARG A 301 10.01 -13.08 -1.53
N LEU A 302 9.61 -13.87 -0.54
CA LEU A 302 9.44 -15.33 -0.70
C LEU A 302 8.34 -15.67 -1.72
N ALA A 303 7.23 -14.92 -1.74
CA ALA A 303 6.19 -15.07 -2.74
C ALA A 303 6.69 -14.71 -4.15
N ALA A 304 7.56 -13.71 -4.29
CA ALA A 304 8.19 -13.33 -5.56
C ALA A 304 9.11 -14.45 -6.09
N VAL A 305 9.91 -15.07 -5.23
CA VAL A 305 10.73 -16.25 -5.61
C VAL A 305 9.81 -17.40 -6.08
N ALA A 306 8.75 -17.70 -5.35
CA ALA A 306 7.80 -18.75 -5.75
C ALA A 306 7.05 -18.42 -7.05
N ARG A 307 6.78 -17.14 -7.35
CA ARG A 307 6.27 -16.66 -8.63
C ARG A 307 7.27 -16.95 -9.75
N ASP A 308 8.54 -16.63 -9.54
CA ASP A 308 9.58 -16.76 -10.55
C ASP A 308 9.89 -18.24 -10.85
N GLU A 309 9.78 -19.14 -9.89
CA GLU A 309 9.83 -20.58 -10.12
C GLU A 309 8.73 -21.02 -11.11
N LYS A 310 7.49 -20.51 -10.94
CA LYS A 310 6.41 -20.77 -11.89
C LYS A 310 6.63 -20.10 -13.24
N ALA A 311 7.25 -18.93 -13.26
CA ALA A 311 7.64 -18.25 -14.48
C ALA A 311 8.71 -19.04 -15.27
N ILE A 312 9.64 -19.74 -14.61
CA ILE A 312 10.59 -20.66 -15.25
C ILE A 312 9.85 -21.82 -15.92
N GLU A 313 8.88 -22.43 -15.22
CA GLU A 313 8.06 -23.51 -15.80
C GLU A 313 7.26 -23.01 -17.01
N LEU A 314 6.69 -21.81 -16.91
CA LEU A 314 5.96 -21.16 -18.00
C LEU A 314 6.88 -20.85 -19.20
N ALA A 315 8.12 -20.38 -18.96
CA ALA A 315 9.11 -20.14 -20.01
C ALA A 315 9.48 -21.44 -20.76
N ARG A 316 9.57 -22.57 -20.06
CA ARG A 316 9.78 -23.89 -20.66
C ARG A 316 8.62 -24.32 -21.57
N LYS A 317 7.37 -23.91 -21.27
CA LYS A 317 6.22 -24.22 -22.15
C LYS A 317 6.31 -23.55 -23.52
N ARG A 318 7.10 -22.49 -23.68
CA ARG A 318 7.34 -21.83 -24.98
C ARG A 318 8.10 -22.70 -26.01
N PHE A 319 8.70 -23.82 -25.60
CA PHE A 319 9.28 -24.81 -26.50
C PHE A 319 8.24 -25.66 -27.22
N TYR A 320 7.00 -25.66 -26.76
CA TYR A 320 5.92 -26.43 -27.34
C TYR A 320 5.07 -25.56 -28.28
N PRO A 321 4.50 -26.14 -29.34
CA PRO A 321 3.66 -25.42 -30.27
C PRO A 321 2.31 -25.08 -29.66
N ASN A 322 1.78 -23.91 -30.00
CA ASN A 322 0.36 -23.61 -29.80
C ASN A 322 -0.43 -24.24 -30.93
N ILE A 323 -1.65 -24.67 -30.67
CA ILE A 323 -2.55 -25.29 -31.63
C ILE A 323 -3.64 -24.27 -31.95
N THR A 324 -3.81 -23.96 -33.24
CA THR A 324 -4.94 -23.15 -33.73
C THR A 324 -5.88 -24.03 -34.49
N MET A 325 -7.13 -24.08 -34.08
CA MET A 325 -8.21 -24.80 -34.80
C MET A 325 -9.19 -23.78 -35.36
N GLY A 326 -9.67 -24.00 -36.54
CA GLY A 326 -10.59 -23.07 -37.16
C GLY A 326 -11.49 -23.69 -38.20
N LEU A 327 -12.55 -22.95 -38.51
CA LEU A 327 -13.55 -23.23 -39.52
C LEU A 327 -13.41 -22.15 -40.60
N THR A 328 -13.33 -22.60 -41.84
CA THR A 328 -13.30 -21.70 -42.99
C THR A 328 -14.52 -21.95 -43.87
N TYR A 329 -15.23 -20.89 -44.20
CA TYR A 329 -16.29 -20.88 -45.21
C TYR A 329 -15.77 -20.14 -46.43
N MET A 330 -15.80 -20.81 -47.60
CA MET A 330 -15.38 -20.28 -48.89
C MET A 330 -16.57 -20.26 -49.83
N ASP A 331 -16.93 -19.11 -50.36
CA ASP A 331 -17.91 -18.98 -51.41
C ASP A 331 -17.19 -19.19 -52.75
N MET A 332 -17.61 -20.21 -53.53
CA MET A 332 -16.98 -20.60 -54.80
C MET A 332 -17.86 -20.18 -55.97
N GLU A 333 -17.34 -19.36 -56.86
CA GLU A 333 -18.07 -18.96 -58.07
C GLU A 333 -17.77 -19.92 -59.24
N LYS A 334 -18.82 -20.28 -60.02
CA LYS A 334 -18.67 -21.12 -61.23
C LYS A 334 -17.81 -20.40 -62.25
N THR A 335 -16.69 -20.97 -62.60
CA THR A 335 -15.95 -20.59 -63.84
C THR A 335 -16.37 -21.47 -64.97
N ASN A 336 -16.44 -20.88 -66.17
CA ASN A 336 -16.73 -21.65 -67.45
C ASN A 336 -15.58 -22.59 -67.86
N ALA A 337 -14.59 -22.78 -67.01
CA ALA A 337 -13.50 -23.72 -67.26
C ALA A 337 -14.01 -25.19 -67.11
N GLN A 338 -13.50 -26.10 -67.87
CA GLN A 338 -13.82 -27.56 -67.87
C GLN A 338 -13.34 -28.22 -66.57
N THR A 339 -13.94 -27.88 -65.42
CA THR A 339 -13.65 -28.49 -64.13
C THR A 339 -14.64 -29.64 -63.87
N PRO A 340 -14.19 -30.71 -63.19
CA PRO A 340 -15.07 -31.81 -62.81
C PRO A 340 -16.26 -31.30 -61.98
N ARG A 341 -17.41 -31.90 -62.14
CA ARG A 341 -18.72 -31.55 -61.58
C ARG A 341 -18.76 -31.40 -60.03
N THR A 342 -17.70 -31.75 -59.32
CA THR A 342 -17.66 -31.87 -57.89
C THR A 342 -17.48 -30.53 -57.14
N ALA A 343 -17.09 -29.42 -57.79
CA ALA A 343 -16.85 -28.12 -57.09
C ALA A 343 -17.57 -26.93 -57.77
N GLY A 344 -18.55 -27.18 -58.61
CA GLY A 344 -19.17 -26.18 -59.47
C GLY A 344 -20.10 -25.23 -58.72
N GLY A 345 -19.60 -24.22 -58.01
CA GLY A 345 -20.39 -23.13 -57.43
C GLY A 345 -21.14 -23.47 -56.12
N MET A 346 -20.71 -24.48 -55.40
CA MET A 346 -21.16 -24.75 -54.05
C MET A 346 -20.18 -24.13 -53.03
N PRO A 347 -20.69 -23.55 -51.94
CA PRO A 347 -19.83 -23.08 -50.86
C PRO A 347 -19.09 -24.26 -50.23
N ASN A 348 -17.80 -24.07 -49.95
CA ASN A 348 -16.97 -25.05 -49.26
C ASN A 348 -16.83 -24.66 -47.77
N VAL A 349 -17.01 -25.65 -46.89
CA VAL A 349 -16.71 -25.54 -45.49
C VAL A 349 -15.51 -26.42 -45.17
N GLY A 350 -14.46 -25.82 -44.63
CA GLY A 350 -13.23 -26.54 -44.28
C GLY A 350 -12.93 -26.38 -42.79
N LEU A 351 -12.43 -27.47 -42.20
CA LEU A 351 -11.77 -27.44 -40.91
C LEU A 351 -10.26 -27.36 -41.12
N PHE A 352 -9.57 -26.54 -40.38
CA PHE A 352 -8.11 -26.51 -40.42
C PHE A 352 -7.52 -26.55 -38.99
N VAL A 353 -6.31 -27.08 -38.92
CA VAL A 353 -5.47 -27.09 -37.74
C VAL A 353 -4.12 -26.52 -38.13
N ALA A 354 -3.66 -25.51 -37.39
CA ALA A 354 -2.37 -24.87 -37.58
C ALA A 354 -1.52 -24.94 -36.30
N PHE A 355 -0.22 -25.02 -36.48
CA PHE A 355 0.75 -25.06 -35.36
C PHE A 355 1.83 -24.03 -35.63
N ASN A 356 2.22 -23.29 -34.60
CA ASN A 356 3.45 -22.53 -34.65
C ASN A 356 4.63 -23.47 -34.35
N LEU A 357 5.64 -23.51 -35.22
CA LEU A 357 6.81 -24.35 -35.04
C LEU A 357 7.91 -23.57 -34.29
N PRO A 358 8.33 -24.01 -33.09
CA PRO A 358 9.36 -23.33 -32.29
C PRO A 358 10.77 -23.65 -32.81
N VAL A 359 11.12 -23.16 -34.00
CA VAL A 359 12.40 -23.45 -34.68
C VAL A 359 13.59 -22.68 -34.06
N HIS A 360 13.35 -21.53 -33.43
CA HIS A 360 14.41 -20.68 -32.87
C HIS A 360 14.77 -21.10 -31.45
N LYS A 361 15.38 -22.26 -31.24
CA LYS A 361 15.71 -22.83 -29.94
C LYS A 361 16.48 -21.85 -29.03
N ARG A 362 17.49 -21.14 -29.57
CA ARG A 362 18.28 -20.15 -28.80
C ARG A 362 17.43 -19.06 -28.17
N LYS A 363 16.34 -18.62 -28.83
CA LYS A 363 15.42 -17.64 -28.28
C LYS A 363 14.71 -18.17 -27.05
N TYR A 364 14.24 -19.42 -27.08
CA TYR A 364 13.53 -20.02 -25.94
C TYR A 364 14.46 -20.39 -24.79
N GLU A 365 15.68 -20.88 -25.12
CA GLU A 365 16.74 -21.11 -24.14
C GLU A 365 17.10 -19.81 -23.41
N ALA A 366 17.28 -18.70 -24.12
CA ALA A 366 17.53 -17.38 -23.54
C ALA A 366 16.37 -16.95 -22.62
N GLY A 367 15.11 -17.20 -23.01
CA GLY A 367 13.96 -16.90 -22.15
C GLY A 367 13.90 -17.72 -20.87
N VAL A 368 14.36 -18.97 -20.89
CA VAL A 368 14.47 -19.79 -19.67
C VAL A 368 15.64 -19.30 -18.80
N LEU A 369 16.79 -18.94 -19.41
CA LEU A 369 17.92 -18.39 -18.67
C LEU A 369 17.60 -17.04 -18.03
N GLU A 370 16.85 -16.17 -18.74
CA GLU A 370 16.33 -14.91 -18.19
C GLU A 370 15.47 -15.17 -16.95
N ALA A 371 14.49 -16.08 -17.02
CA ALA A 371 13.63 -16.40 -15.89
C ALA A 371 14.41 -16.99 -14.71
N ARG A 372 15.42 -17.85 -14.97
CA ARG A 372 16.30 -18.37 -13.93
C ARG A 372 17.15 -17.29 -13.26
N SER A 373 17.70 -16.37 -14.05
CA SER A 373 18.50 -15.27 -13.52
C SER A 373 17.65 -14.32 -12.65
N ARG A 374 16.37 -14.11 -13.04
CA ARG A 374 15.42 -13.34 -12.23
C ARG A 374 15.14 -14.05 -10.89
N ALA A 375 14.82 -15.34 -10.91
CA ALA A 375 14.62 -16.12 -9.69
C ALA A 375 15.84 -16.12 -8.76
N ALA A 376 17.06 -16.22 -9.34
CA ALA A 376 18.30 -16.12 -8.56
C ALA A 376 18.50 -14.73 -7.96
N ALA A 377 18.13 -13.66 -8.68
CA ALA A 377 18.18 -12.30 -8.17
C ALA A 377 17.19 -12.11 -7.01
N ASP A 378 15.93 -12.56 -7.17
CA ASP A 378 14.92 -12.45 -6.12
C ASP A 378 15.30 -13.28 -4.88
N ALA A 379 15.94 -14.45 -5.05
CA ALA A 379 16.47 -15.23 -3.93
C ALA A 379 17.56 -14.45 -3.15
N LYS A 380 18.45 -13.73 -3.84
CA LYS A 380 19.42 -12.85 -3.17
C LYS A 380 18.78 -11.64 -2.50
N LEU A 381 17.68 -11.13 -3.04
CA LEU A 381 16.92 -10.08 -2.39
C LEU A 381 16.21 -10.55 -1.10
N VAL A 382 15.86 -11.84 -0.97
CA VAL A 382 15.39 -12.42 0.30
C VAL A 382 16.48 -12.36 1.37
N GLU A 383 17.73 -12.79 1.03
CA GLU A 383 18.85 -12.73 1.94
C GLU A 383 19.15 -11.27 2.37
N ALA A 384 19.24 -10.37 1.39
CA ALA A 384 19.49 -8.94 1.65
C ALA A 384 18.38 -8.31 2.52
N GLN A 385 17.11 -8.72 2.32
CA GLN A 385 16.00 -8.26 3.15
C GLN A 385 16.10 -8.77 4.58
N ALA A 386 16.54 -10.02 4.79
CA ALA A 386 16.78 -10.57 6.11
C ALA A 386 17.90 -9.83 6.85
N ASP A 387 19.02 -9.55 6.17
CA ASP A 387 20.13 -8.78 6.73
C ASP A 387 19.70 -7.36 7.12
N ALA A 388 18.89 -6.70 6.28
CA ALA A 388 18.36 -5.37 6.55
C ALA A 388 17.44 -5.39 7.78
N ILE A 389 16.56 -6.40 7.92
CA ILE A 389 15.67 -6.56 9.06
C ILE A 389 16.47 -6.75 10.36
N TRP A 390 17.48 -7.58 10.34
CA TRP A 390 18.32 -7.80 11.52
C TRP A 390 19.04 -6.52 11.96
N SER A 391 19.63 -5.81 11.01
CA SER A 391 20.28 -4.52 11.30
C SER A 391 19.29 -3.50 11.86
N GLU A 392 18.11 -3.37 11.27
CA GLU A 392 17.06 -2.44 11.70
C GLU A 392 16.56 -2.75 13.12
N ILE A 393 16.29 -4.03 13.43
CA ILE A 393 15.85 -4.45 14.77
C ILE A 393 16.93 -4.20 15.81
N GLN A 394 18.20 -4.51 15.48
CA GLN A 394 19.34 -4.29 16.38
C GLN A 394 19.47 -2.80 16.74
N ASP A 395 19.40 -1.92 15.75
CA ASP A 395 19.53 -0.48 15.94
C ASP A 395 18.34 0.08 16.76
N LEU A 396 17.11 -0.24 16.38
CA LEU A 396 15.90 0.24 17.08
C LEU A 396 15.80 -0.29 18.51
N HIS A 397 16.20 -1.53 18.74
CA HIS A 397 16.25 -2.10 20.09
C HIS A 397 17.30 -1.37 20.96
N ALA A 398 18.47 -1.07 20.42
CA ALA A 398 19.48 -0.29 21.13
C ALA A 398 18.99 1.13 21.45
N GLN A 399 18.32 1.79 20.50
CA GLN A 399 17.72 3.11 20.69
C GLN A 399 16.63 3.09 21.77
N ALA A 400 15.70 2.12 21.72
CA ALA A 400 14.64 2.00 22.72
C ALA A 400 15.20 1.80 24.13
N ASN A 401 16.18 0.93 24.30
CA ASN A 401 16.86 0.71 25.59
C ASN A 401 17.58 1.96 26.07
N ALA A 402 18.28 2.68 25.18
CA ALA A 402 18.95 3.92 25.53
C ALA A 402 17.95 4.98 26.03
N GLN A 403 16.82 5.18 25.32
CA GLN A 403 15.77 6.12 25.73
C GLN A 403 15.14 5.72 27.07
N GLN A 404 14.88 4.43 27.28
CA GLN A 404 14.36 3.92 28.55
C GLN A 404 15.31 4.21 29.73
N ASN A 405 16.61 3.96 29.56
CA ASN A 405 17.60 4.22 30.59
C ASN A 405 17.74 5.73 30.89
N VAL A 406 17.75 6.57 29.85
CA VAL A 406 17.78 8.03 30.01
C VAL A 406 16.52 8.52 30.73
N LEU A 407 15.35 8.00 30.36
CA LEU A 407 14.08 8.36 31.00
C LEU A 407 14.08 8.00 32.50
N ALA A 408 14.56 6.81 32.85
CA ALA A 408 14.69 6.38 34.24
C ALA A 408 15.63 7.32 35.04
N LEU A 409 16.80 7.66 34.48
CA LEU A 409 17.75 8.59 35.11
C LEU A 409 17.14 9.98 35.31
N LEU A 410 16.44 10.51 34.30
CA LEU A 410 15.79 11.80 34.38
C LEU A 410 14.67 11.83 35.45
N ARG A 411 13.80 10.81 35.48
CA ARG A 411 12.65 10.76 36.37
C ARG A 411 13.01 10.43 37.82
N ASP A 412 13.90 9.44 38.01
CA ASP A 412 14.12 8.86 39.31
C ASP A 412 15.26 9.56 40.10
N ASP A 413 16.20 10.20 39.38
CA ASP A 413 17.37 10.82 40.00
C ASP A 413 17.42 12.34 39.77
N ILE A 414 17.45 12.81 38.52
CA ILE A 414 17.73 14.23 38.22
C ILE A 414 16.55 15.11 38.58
N LEU A 415 15.32 14.79 38.15
CA LEU A 415 14.14 15.62 38.37
C LEU A 415 13.81 15.84 39.84
N PRO A 416 13.84 14.84 40.76
CA PRO A 416 13.61 15.04 42.16
C PRO A 416 14.65 15.98 42.83
N ARG A 417 15.92 15.85 42.41
CA ARG A 417 17.01 16.70 42.94
C ARG A 417 16.87 18.14 42.44
N SER A 418 16.61 18.36 41.15
CA SER A 418 16.41 19.70 40.59
C SER A 418 15.20 20.40 41.22
N ARG A 419 14.09 19.68 41.43
CA ARG A 419 12.91 20.22 42.13
C ARG A 419 13.23 20.62 43.57
N LYS A 420 14.02 19.79 44.28
CA LYS A 420 14.46 20.12 45.65
C LYS A 420 15.38 21.35 45.67
N SER A 421 16.30 21.46 44.70
CA SER A 421 17.16 22.63 44.51
C SER A 421 16.33 23.91 44.30
N LEU A 422 15.31 23.84 43.44
CA LEU A 422 14.40 24.96 43.20
C LEU A 422 13.62 25.35 44.45
N GLU A 423 13.10 24.39 45.22
CA GLU A 423 12.36 24.64 46.47
C GLU A 423 13.23 25.42 47.46
N LEU A 424 14.49 24.99 47.65
CA LEU A 424 15.46 25.68 48.51
C LEU A 424 15.79 27.07 47.96
N ALA A 425 16.12 27.19 46.67
CA ALA A 425 16.44 28.50 46.07
C ALA A 425 15.26 29.48 46.14
N ARG A 426 14.01 29.00 46.02
CA ARG A 426 12.80 29.81 46.17
C ARG A 426 12.63 30.31 47.61
N SER A 427 12.84 29.44 48.61
CA SER A 427 12.80 29.78 50.04
C SER A 427 13.87 30.82 50.40
N ASP A 428 15.11 30.59 49.99
CA ASP A 428 16.23 31.47 50.27
C ASP A 428 16.12 32.83 49.56
N TYR A 429 15.58 32.86 48.33
CA TYR A 429 15.25 34.12 47.67
C TYR A 429 14.17 34.88 48.41
N ALA A 430 13.13 34.23 48.91
CA ALA A 430 12.08 34.90 49.70
C ALA A 430 12.61 35.51 51.00
N LEU A 431 13.58 34.85 51.65
CA LEU A 431 14.24 35.32 52.85
C LEU A 431 15.34 36.37 52.58
N GLY A 432 15.75 36.55 51.33
CA GLY A 432 16.81 37.49 50.94
C GLY A 432 18.23 36.91 51.03
N ASN A 433 18.39 35.61 51.25
CA ASN A 433 19.67 34.91 51.39
C ASN A 433 20.39 34.68 50.06
N VAL A 434 19.63 34.65 48.96
CA VAL A 434 20.17 34.51 47.61
C VAL A 434 19.64 35.58 46.66
N ASP A 435 20.33 35.84 45.57
CA ASP A 435 19.90 36.77 44.53
C ASP A 435 18.89 36.13 43.57
N TYR A 436 18.23 36.97 42.74
CA TYR A 436 17.27 36.55 41.74
C TYR A 436 17.90 35.60 40.70
N ALA A 437 19.15 35.84 40.30
CA ALA A 437 19.83 35.06 39.30
C ALA A 437 20.00 33.59 39.74
N THR A 438 20.30 33.34 41.01
CA THR A 438 20.40 31.99 41.59
C THR A 438 19.03 31.28 41.57
N ALA A 439 17.96 31.93 42.01
CA ALA A 439 16.61 31.34 41.97
C ALA A 439 16.13 31.10 40.53
N GLN A 440 16.44 32.01 39.63
CA GLN A 440 16.13 31.88 38.19
C GLN A 440 16.90 30.72 37.55
N SER A 441 18.17 30.49 37.86
CA SER A 441 18.95 29.38 37.34
C SER A 441 18.38 28.02 37.75
N ALA A 442 17.99 27.87 39.03
CA ALA A 442 17.33 26.66 39.51
C ALA A 442 15.97 26.40 38.83
N LEU A 443 15.19 27.47 38.58
CA LEU A 443 13.93 27.35 37.84
C LEU A 443 14.14 26.91 36.40
N ARG A 444 15.12 27.48 35.69
CA ARG A 444 15.47 27.07 34.30
C ARG A 444 15.94 25.64 34.25
N GLU A 445 16.72 25.18 35.23
CA GLU A 445 17.20 23.80 35.33
C GLU A 445 16.02 22.83 35.45
N VAL A 446 15.07 23.09 36.36
CA VAL A 446 13.87 22.25 36.51
C VAL A 446 13.06 22.18 35.19
N LEU A 447 12.79 23.35 34.59
CA LEU A 447 12.05 23.42 33.34
C LEU A 447 12.76 22.60 32.25
N GLN A 448 14.08 22.74 32.11
CA GLN A 448 14.85 22.00 31.11
C GLN A 448 14.78 20.49 31.35
N VAL A 449 14.86 20.03 32.58
CA VAL A 449 14.73 18.61 32.95
C VAL A 449 13.31 18.11 32.66
N GLU A 450 12.27 18.86 32.99
CA GLU A 450 10.88 18.49 32.72
C GLU A 450 10.58 18.42 31.21
N LEU A 451 11.10 19.37 30.42
CA LEU A 451 11.02 19.33 28.95
C LEU A 451 11.75 18.12 28.38
N ASN A 452 12.94 17.81 28.91
CA ASN A 452 13.71 16.63 28.49
C ASN A 452 12.95 15.34 28.83
N VAL A 453 12.30 15.23 29.99
CA VAL A 453 11.46 14.08 30.35
C VAL A 453 10.36 13.90 29.32
N ALA A 454 9.59 14.95 29.01
CA ALA A 454 8.51 14.89 28.05
C ALA A 454 8.99 14.49 26.62
N GLN A 455 10.14 15.02 26.22
CA GLN A 455 10.75 14.69 24.94
C GLN A 455 11.20 13.23 24.89
N VAL A 456 11.91 12.75 25.91
CA VAL A 456 12.42 11.37 25.97
C VAL A 456 11.29 10.34 26.08
N GLU A 457 10.21 10.67 26.79
CA GLU A 457 8.98 9.85 26.80
C GLU A 457 8.40 9.67 25.40
N ALA A 458 8.30 10.74 24.64
CA ALA A 458 7.80 10.69 23.27
C ALA A 458 8.76 9.95 22.35
N GLU A 459 10.07 10.15 22.48
CA GLU A 459 11.08 9.43 21.68
C GLU A 459 11.10 7.93 21.99
N LEU A 460 10.93 7.53 23.26
CA LEU A 460 10.75 6.12 23.63
C LEU A 460 9.51 5.53 22.95
N GLY A 461 8.37 6.24 22.99
CA GLY A 461 7.16 5.80 22.31
C GLY A 461 7.33 5.65 20.80
N LYS A 462 8.06 6.57 20.17
CA LYS A 462 8.40 6.49 18.73
C LYS A 462 9.34 5.32 18.44
N ALA A 463 10.37 5.10 19.25
CA ALA A 463 11.32 4.00 19.10
C ALA A 463 10.62 2.64 19.23
N LEU A 464 9.70 2.50 20.19
CA LEU A 464 8.89 1.29 20.34
C LEU A 464 7.95 1.07 19.17
N ALA A 465 7.29 2.12 18.68
CA ALA A 465 6.44 2.03 17.48
C ALA A 465 7.24 1.65 16.22
N ALA A 466 8.46 2.16 16.07
CA ALA A 466 9.36 1.77 15.00
C ALA A 466 9.83 0.32 15.15
N LEU A 467 10.10 -0.13 16.38
CA LEU A 467 10.48 -1.51 16.66
C LEU A 467 9.32 -2.50 16.39
N GLU A 468 8.09 -2.17 16.74
CA GLU A 468 6.89 -2.93 16.37
C GLU A 468 6.76 -3.08 14.85
N ARG A 469 6.95 -2.00 14.12
CA ARG A 469 6.95 -2.01 12.65
C ARG A 469 8.07 -2.89 12.12
N ALA A 470 9.28 -2.81 12.71
CA ALA A 470 10.44 -3.59 12.29
C ALA A 470 10.28 -5.09 12.61
N VAL A 471 9.57 -5.45 13.67
CA VAL A 471 9.24 -6.84 14.03
C VAL A 471 8.04 -7.35 13.22
N GLY A 472 7.12 -6.47 12.83
CA GLY A 472 5.92 -6.83 12.06
C GLY A 472 4.71 -7.22 12.90
N CYS A 473 4.77 -7.01 14.21
CA CYS A 473 3.64 -7.23 15.13
C CYS A 473 3.75 -6.30 16.34
N GLU A 474 2.68 -6.17 17.10
CA GLU A 474 2.65 -5.46 18.37
C GLU A 474 3.55 -6.16 19.38
N LEU A 475 4.35 -5.36 20.10
CA LEU A 475 5.24 -5.88 21.15
C LEU A 475 4.42 -6.23 22.39
N GLU A 476 4.52 -7.48 22.85
CA GLU A 476 3.89 -7.89 24.12
C GLU A 476 4.47 -7.04 25.26
N SER A 477 3.62 -6.29 25.95
CA SER A 477 4.00 -5.70 27.22
C SER A 477 4.30 -6.84 28.22
N ASN A 478 5.41 -6.75 28.95
CA ASN A 478 5.90 -7.76 29.90
C ASN A 478 4.90 -8.10 31.06
N SER A 479 3.68 -7.57 31.01
CA SER A 479 2.62 -7.73 32.02
C SER A 479 1.50 -8.72 31.65
N ALA A 480 1.47 -9.26 30.41
CA ALA A 480 0.49 -10.23 29.98
C ALA A 480 1.18 -11.55 29.60
N GLY A 481 0.75 -12.68 30.19
CA GLY A 481 1.17 -14.02 29.78
C GLY A 481 0.85 -14.27 28.30
N PRO A 482 1.34 -15.37 27.68
CA PRO A 482 1.36 -15.57 26.25
C PRO A 482 -0.05 -15.48 25.66
N SER A 483 -0.37 -14.34 25.09
CA SER A 483 -1.54 -14.20 24.23
C SER A 483 -1.18 -14.70 22.84
N THR A 484 -1.93 -15.68 22.39
CA THR A 484 -1.90 -16.20 21.00
C THR A 484 -1.99 -15.03 20.02
N PRO A 485 -1.13 -14.97 18.99
CA PRO A 485 -1.17 -13.87 18.01
C PRO A 485 -2.57 -13.76 17.43
N ALA A 486 -3.21 -12.62 17.64
CA ALA A 486 -4.49 -12.30 17.04
C ALA A 486 -4.31 -12.34 15.52
N ALA A 487 -4.80 -13.39 14.89
CA ALA A 487 -4.92 -13.46 13.45
C ALA A 487 -5.74 -12.25 13.01
N LEU A 488 -5.12 -11.37 12.21
CA LEU A 488 -5.80 -10.27 11.53
C LEU A 488 -7.07 -10.85 10.88
N SER A 489 -8.21 -10.48 11.42
CA SER A 489 -9.51 -10.91 10.94
C SER A 489 -9.69 -10.45 9.50
N THR A 490 -9.49 -11.36 8.57
CA THR A 490 -9.99 -11.21 7.21
C THR A 490 -11.52 -11.13 7.27
N PRO A 491 -12.16 -10.22 6.52
CA PRO A 491 -13.62 -10.23 6.42
C PRO A 491 -14.07 -11.57 5.83
N THR A 492 -14.87 -12.28 6.58
CA THR A 492 -15.46 -13.57 6.23
C THR A 492 -16.34 -13.42 4.99
N SER A 493 -15.81 -13.73 3.81
CA SER A 493 -16.64 -14.20 2.71
C SER A 493 -16.80 -15.70 2.88
N ARG A 494 -18.04 -16.14 3.09
CA ARG A 494 -18.43 -17.54 2.98
C ARG A 494 -18.18 -17.99 1.55
N ASP A 495 -17.06 -18.68 1.33
CA ASP A 495 -17.00 -19.72 0.31
C ASP A 495 -15.77 -20.61 0.59
N SER A 496 -16.00 -21.88 0.47
CA SER A 496 -15.13 -23.00 0.74
C SER A 496 -13.85 -22.96 -0.08
N THR A 497 -12.69 -22.79 0.56
CA THR A 497 -11.36 -23.01 -0.05
C THR A 497 -10.66 -24.19 0.61
N PRO A 498 -9.99 -25.05 -0.18
CA PRO A 498 -9.26 -26.19 0.34
C PRO A 498 -7.99 -25.77 1.11
N SER A 499 -7.70 -26.47 2.19
CA SER A 499 -6.53 -26.31 3.06
C SER A 499 -5.20 -26.39 2.28
N ILE A 500 -4.38 -25.34 2.39
CA ILE A 500 -3.01 -25.28 1.82
C ILE A 500 -2.05 -25.93 2.83
N PRO A 501 -1.21 -26.91 2.42
CA PRO A 501 -0.16 -27.47 3.26
C PRO A 501 0.95 -26.44 3.53
N GLN A 502 1.42 -26.38 4.79
CA GLN A 502 2.53 -25.52 5.18
C GLN A 502 3.85 -25.96 4.51
N PRO A 503 4.68 -25.02 4.01
CA PRO A 503 5.99 -25.39 3.49
C PRO A 503 6.94 -25.74 4.63
N THR A 504 7.49 -26.95 4.61
CA THR A 504 8.64 -27.36 5.41
C THR A 504 9.89 -26.63 4.91
N LEU A 505 10.61 -25.97 5.81
CA LEU A 505 11.90 -25.35 5.54
C LEU A 505 12.93 -26.43 5.14
N PRO A 506 13.70 -26.26 4.06
CA PRO A 506 14.81 -27.15 3.76
C PRO A 506 15.91 -26.97 4.80
N GLY A 507 16.39 -28.07 5.38
CA GLY A 507 17.51 -28.11 6.28
C GLY A 507 18.83 -27.69 5.62
N PRO A 508 19.88 -27.42 6.42
CA PRO A 508 21.14 -26.88 5.91
C PRO A 508 21.80 -27.84 4.91
N PHE A 509 22.30 -27.30 3.80
CA PHE A 509 23.02 -28.02 2.77
C PHE A 509 24.34 -28.60 3.34
N GLU A 510 24.41 -29.92 3.46
CA GLU A 510 25.68 -30.62 3.62
C GLU A 510 26.51 -30.52 2.33
N THR A 511 27.64 -29.85 2.42
CA THR A 511 28.65 -29.85 1.36
C THR A 511 29.43 -31.18 1.42
N LYS A 512 29.24 -32.03 0.42
CA LYS A 512 30.08 -33.21 0.21
C LYS A 512 31.36 -32.77 -0.47
N PRO A 513 32.56 -33.15 0.00
CA PRO A 513 33.81 -32.85 -0.69
C PRO A 513 33.95 -33.73 -1.92
N ALA A 514 34.43 -33.10 -3.01
CA ALA A 514 34.80 -33.79 -4.24
C ALA A 514 36.08 -34.61 -4.01
N GLY A 515 36.03 -35.89 -4.28
CA GLY A 515 37.13 -36.78 -4.56
C GLY A 515 37.22 -37.07 -6.04
#